data_424572b6a6e304dec04779f6bb7d7326
#
_entry.id   424572b6a6e304dec04779f6bb7d7326
#
_cell.length_a   1.000
_cell.length_b   1.000
_cell.length_c   1.000
_cell.angle_alpha   90.00
_cell.angle_beta   90.00
_cell.angle_gamma   90.00
#
_symmetry.space_group_name_H-M   'P 1'
#
loop_
_entity.id
_entity.type
_entity.pdbx_description
1 polymer ?
#
loop_
_entity_poly.entity_id
_entity_poly.type
_entity_poly.pdbx_seq_one_letter_code
_entity_poly.pdbx_strand_id
1 'polypeptide(L)'
;MSTPATRYVILSGKPGIFHTEIGADTRAVECYDYLFHGRVRARFVVAVLERDTRILVIDEGQPPTVSHVPSKLLKKYASIAEARRDLALLVRSELPGTQLLRTDI
;
A
#
# COMPACT_ATOMS: atom_id res chain seq x y z
N MET A 1 -4.76 20.14 -24.36
CA MET A 1 -4.27 18.85 -23.87
C MET A 1 -4.60 18.71 -22.39
N SER A 2 -5.31 17.69 -22.02
CA SER A 2 -5.69 17.51 -20.63
C SER A 2 -4.53 16.94 -19.82
N THR A 3 -4.35 17.44 -18.59
CA THR A 3 -3.40 16.87 -17.66
C THR A 3 -3.91 15.50 -17.20
N PRO A 4 -3.08 14.45 -17.20
CA PRO A 4 -3.52 13.17 -16.65
C PRO A 4 -3.95 13.33 -15.19
N ALA A 5 -5.05 12.71 -14.81
CA ALA A 5 -5.48 12.72 -13.43
C ALA A 5 -4.45 12.03 -12.56
N THR A 6 -4.15 12.61 -11.40
CA THR A 6 -3.29 11.96 -10.41
C THR A 6 -3.97 10.69 -9.93
N ARG A 7 -3.21 9.61 -9.88
CA ARG A 7 -3.71 8.32 -9.43
C ARG A 7 -2.94 7.88 -8.20
N TYR A 8 -3.67 7.41 -7.21
CA TYR A 8 -3.08 6.86 -6.00
C TYR A 8 -3.36 5.36 -5.94
N VAL A 9 -2.43 4.63 -5.37
CA VAL A 9 -2.56 3.19 -5.14
C VAL A 9 -2.19 2.89 -3.69
N ILE A 10 -2.67 1.76 -3.19
CA ILE A 10 -2.29 1.24 -1.88
C ILE A 10 -1.41 0.03 -2.10
N LEU A 11 -0.19 0.10 -1.58
CA LEU A 11 0.76 -1.01 -1.60
C LEU A 11 0.80 -1.61 -0.20
N SER A 12 0.87 -2.94 -0.12
CA SER A 12 0.79 -3.62 1.16
C SER A 12 2.01 -4.50 1.41
N GLY A 13 2.23 -4.81 2.68
CA GLY A 13 3.23 -5.78 3.11
C GLY A 13 2.83 -6.39 4.44
N LYS A 14 3.34 -7.57 4.72
CA LYS A 14 3.18 -8.24 6.02
C LYS A 14 4.58 -8.53 6.56
N PRO A 15 4.96 -7.92 7.71
CA PRO A 15 6.31 -8.13 8.26
C PRO A 15 6.65 -9.61 8.39
N GLY A 16 7.82 -9.99 7.88
CA GLY A 16 8.30 -11.37 7.90
C GLY A 16 7.70 -12.29 6.84
N ILE A 17 6.74 -11.83 6.05
CA ILE A 17 6.07 -12.64 5.03
C ILE A 17 6.31 -12.08 3.64
N PHE A 18 5.94 -10.83 3.39
CA PHE A 18 6.24 -10.17 2.12
C PHE A 18 6.27 -8.66 2.30
N HIS A 19 6.91 -7.99 1.37
CA HIS A 19 6.86 -6.54 1.27
C HIS A 19 6.79 -6.11 -0.19
N THR A 20 6.32 -4.88 -0.41
CA THR A 20 6.24 -4.27 -1.74
C THR A 20 7.29 -3.18 -1.83
N GLU A 21 8.09 -3.18 -2.89
CA GLU A 21 9.08 -2.15 -3.09
C GLU A 21 8.52 -0.98 -3.89
N ILE A 22 8.93 0.22 -3.50
CA ILE A 22 8.57 1.44 -4.20
C ILE A 22 9.55 1.63 -5.36
N GLY A 23 9.03 1.54 -6.57
CA GLY A 23 9.83 1.71 -7.78
C GLY A 23 9.93 3.16 -8.24
N ALA A 24 10.60 3.36 -9.38
CA ALA A 24 10.86 4.69 -9.93
C ALA A 24 9.59 5.45 -10.34
N ASP A 25 8.54 4.72 -10.71
CA ASP A 25 7.28 5.32 -11.21
C ASP A 25 6.23 5.47 -10.11
N THR A 26 6.61 5.26 -8.87
CA THR A 26 5.73 5.41 -7.71
C THR A 26 6.42 6.26 -6.65
N ARG A 27 5.63 7.01 -5.91
CA ARG A 27 6.17 7.86 -4.84
C ARG A 27 5.27 7.73 -3.61
N ALA A 28 5.85 7.26 -2.51
CA ALA A 28 5.13 7.13 -1.26
C ALA A 28 4.71 8.50 -0.73
N VAL A 29 3.45 8.63 -0.35
CA VAL A 29 2.93 9.87 0.24
C VAL A 29 2.47 9.70 1.67
N GLU A 30 2.02 8.50 2.05
CA GLU A 30 1.65 8.17 3.43
C GLU A 30 1.94 6.70 3.69
N CYS A 31 2.34 6.41 4.92
CA CYS A 31 2.56 5.04 5.38
C CYS A 31 1.73 4.79 6.63
N TYR A 32 1.22 3.56 6.75
CA TYR A 32 0.41 3.15 7.89
C TYR A 32 0.82 1.77 8.37
N ASP A 33 0.82 1.59 9.69
CA ASP A 33 0.87 0.27 10.29
C ASP A 33 -0.53 -0.12 10.74
N TYR A 34 -0.95 -1.31 10.35
CA TYR A 34 -2.18 -1.91 10.83
C TYR A 34 -1.84 -2.80 12.02
N LEU A 35 -2.41 -2.46 13.18
CA LEU A 35 -2.21 -3.21 14.41
C LEU A 35 -3.51 -3.88 14.83
N PHE A 36 -3.36 -5.11 15.33
CA PHE A 36 -4.44 -5.83 15.96
C PHE A 36 -3.96 -6.28 17.33
N HIS A 37 -4.61 -5.78 18.38
CA HIS A 37 -4.22 -5.99 19.78
C HIS A 37 -2.74 -5.66 20.02
N GLY A 38 -2.31 -4.50 19.48
CA GLY A 38 -0.95 -3.99 19.68
C GLY A 38 0.14 -4.63 18.83
N ARG A 39 -0.21 -5.57 17.95
CA ARG A 39 0.75 -6.22 17.05
C ARG A 39 0.58 -5.74 15.62
N VAL A 40 1.70 -5.40 14.97
CA VAL A 40 1.68 -5.01 13.56
C VAL A 40 1.36 -6.24 12.71
N ARG A 41 0.23 -6.19 12.01
CA ARG A 41 -0.24 -7.27 11.14
C ARG A 41 0.08 -7.02 9.68
N ALA A 42 0.10 -5.74 9.29
CA ALA A 42 0.38 -5.35 7.92
C ALA A 42 0.89 -3.92 7.89
N ARG A 43 1.54 -3.58 6.80
CA ARG A 43 1.96 -2.21 6.50
C ARG A 43 1.37 -1.81 5.16
N PHE A 44 0.92 -0.56 5.10
CA PHE A 44 0.32 -0.03 3.88
C PHE A 44 1.01 1.27 3.50
N VAL A 45 1.21 1.45 2.20
CA VAL A 45 1.76 2.67 1.66
C VAL A 45 0.76 3.21 0.66
N VAL A 46 0.32 4.45 0.87
CA VAL A 46 -0.41 5.20 -0.15
C VAL A 46 0.62 5.88 -1.02
N ALA A 47 0.61 5.57 -2.30
CA ALA A 47 1.61 6.06 -3.24
C ALA A 47 0.96 6.71 -4.45
N VAL A 48 1.63 7.73 -5.00
CA VAL A 48 1.27 8.30 -6.29
C VAL A 48 1.82 7.37 -7.37
N LEU A 49 0.98 6.98 -8.30
CA LEU A 49 1.38 6.25 -9.48
C LEU A 49 1.55 7.23 -10.63
N GLU A 50 2.80 7.48 -11.01
CA GLU A 50 3.11 8.48 -12.04
C GLU A 50 2.86 7.95 -13.44
N ARG A 51 3.05 6.64 -13.65
CA ARG A 51 2.74 5.95 -14.90
C ARG A 51 2.52 4.47 -14.62
N ASP A 52 1.92 3.76 -15.57
CA ASP A 52 1.78 2.32 -15.44
C ASP A 52 3.15 1.67 -15.39
N THR A 53 3.31 0.74 -14.47
CA THR A 53 4.57 0.09 -14.19
C THR A 53 4.34 -1.30 -13.61
N ARG A 54 5.39 -1.98 -13.28
CA ARG A 54 5.34 -3.25 -12.54
C ARG A 54 5.74 -2.99 -11.11
N ILE A 55 4.92 -3.50 -10.19
CA ILE A 55 5.17 -3.40 -8.76
C ILE A 55 5.89 -4.66 -8.31
N LEU A 56 7.02 -4.49 -7.63
CA LEU A 56 7.79 -5.60 -7.10
C LEU A 56 7.24 -6.02 -5.75
N VAL A 57 6.82 -7.28 -5.65
CA VAL A 57 6.40 -7.88 -4.39
C VAL A 57 7.41 -8.96 -4.05
N ILE A 58 8.05 -8.83 -2.89
CA ILE A 58 9.10 -9.73 -2.46
C ILE A 58 8.58 -10.60 -1.33
N ASP A 59 8.50 -11.89 -1.59
CA ASP A 59 8.21 -12.90 -0.58
C ASP A 59 9.46 -13.12 0.24
N GLU A 60 9.36 -12.97 1.57
CA GLU A 60 10.50 -13.05 2.47
C GLU A 60 10.80 -14.49 2.94
N GLY A 61 10.30 -15.49 2.23
CA GLY A 61 10.60 -16.89 2.51
C GLY A 61 12.05 -17.28 2.18
N GLN A 62 12.36 -18.54 2.38
CA GLN A 62 13.69 -19.08 2.13
C GLN A 62 13.63 -20.11 1.01
N PRO A 63 14.14 -19.80 -0.21
CA PRO A 63 14.73 -18.53 -0.62
C PRO A 63 13.67 -17.45 -0.92
N PRO A 64 14.03 -16.17 -0.90
CA PRO A 64 13.10 -15.12 -1.28
C PRO A 64 12.70 -15.24 -2.74
N THR A 65 11.44 -14.92 -3.04
CA THR A 65 10.95 -14.89 -4.41
C THR A 65 10.43 -13.49 -4.74
N VAL A 66 10.55 -13.13 -6.01
CA VAL A 66 10.12 -11.81 -6.49
C VAL A 66 9.00 -12.00 -7.50
N SER A 67 7.91 -11.28 -7.28
CA SER A 67 6.78 -11.22 -8.21
C SER A 67 6.66 -9.81 -8.78
N HIS A 68 6.30 -9.72 -10.06
CA HIS A 68 6.03 -8.46 -10.74
C HIS A 68 4.53 -8.35 -10.96
N VAL A 69 3.91 -7.41 -10.27
CA VAL A 69 2.46 -7.20 -10.38
C VAL A 69 2.23 -5.95 -11.23
N PRO A 70 1.56 -6.07 -12.38
CA PRO A 70 1.24 -4.89 -13.20
C PRO A 70 0.36 -3.91 -12.42
N SER A 71 0.71 -2.63 -12.45
CA SER A 71 -0.06 -1.60 -11.76
C SER A 71 -1.50 -1.50 -12.24
N LYS A 72 -1.79 -1.96 -13.46
CA LYS A 72 -3.17 -2.00 -13.98
C LYS A 72 -4.10 -2.86 -13.12
N LEU A 73 -3.57 -3.85 -12.40
CA LEU A 73 -4.36 -4.73 -11.55
C LEU A 73 -4.71 -4.10 -10.21
N LEU A 74 -4.06 -3.00 -9.85
CA LEU A 74 -4.32 -2.31 -8.61
C LEU A 74 -5.48 -1.34 -8.76
N LYS A 75 -6.28 -1.22 -7.70
CA LYS A 75 -7.31 -0.21 -7.64
C LYS A 75 -6.68 1.17 -7.62
N LYS A 76 -7.21 2.10 -8.40
CA LYS A 76 -6.74 3.48 -8.46
C LYS A 76 -7.69 4.38 -7.69
N TYR A 77 -7.14 5.35 -6.99
CA TYR A 77 -7.89 6.34 -6.23
C TYR A 77 -7.61 7.72 -6.81
N ALA A 78 -8.63 8.55 -6.87
CA ALA A 78 -8.48 9.90 -7.41
C ALA A 78 -7.87 10.86 -6.38
N SER A 79 -7.95 10.52 -5.09
CA SER A 79 -7.42 11.37 -4.02
C SER A 79 -6.89 10.52 -2.87
N ILE A 80 -6.04 11.15 -2.04
CA ILE A 80 -5.56 10.54 -0.81
C ILE A 80 -6.73 10.23 0.14
N ALA A 81 -7.72 11.13 0.19
CA ALA A 81 -8.91 10.93 1.04
C ALA A 81 -9.67 9.66 0.66
N GLU A 82 -9.82 9.38 -0.62
CA GLU A 82 -10.46 8.15 -1.08
C GLU A 82 -9.65 6.91 -0.70
N ALA A 83 -8.32 6.99 -0.86
CA ALA A 83 -7.44 5.89 -0.48
C ALA A 83 -7.52 5.61 1.03
N ARG A 84 -7.50 6.66 1.85
CA ARG A 84 -7.63 6.52 3.31
C ARG A 84 -8.95 5.87 3.71
N ARG A 85 -10.03 6.27 3.06
CA ARG A 85 -11.37 5.73 3.34
C ARG A 85 -11.42 4.24 3.05
N ASP A 86 -10.90 3.84 1.90
CA ASP A 86 -10.90 2.44 1.49
C ASP A 86 -9.97 1.61 2.40
N LEU A 87 -8.84 2.18 2.79
CA LEU A 87 -7.91 1.52 3.70
C LEU A 87 -8.57 1.27 5.07
N ALA A 88 -9.29 2.24 5.60
CA ALA A 88 -10.01 2.09 6.87
C ALA A 88 -11.05 0.97 6.78
N LEU A 89 -11.75 0.86 5.65
CA LEU A 89 -12.71 -0.22 5.42
C LEU A 89 -12.01 -1.58 5.29
N LEU A 90 -10.88 -1.61 4.61
CA LEU A 90 -10.12 -2.84 4.41
C LEU A 90 -9.67 -3.46 5.72
N VAL A 91 -9.19 -2.65 6.65
CA VAL A 91 -8.70 -3.14 7.95
C VAL A 91 -9.80 -3.18 9.02
N ARG A 92 -11.00 -2.69 8.69
CA ARG A 92 -12.12 -2.61 9.62
C ARG A 92 -11.74 -1.87 10.89
N SER A 93 -11.27 -0.65 10.69
CA SER A 93 -10.71 0.17 11.79
C SER A 93 -11.71 0.49 12.90
N GLU A 94 -13.01 0.32 12.66
CA GLU A 94 -14.07 0.51 13.66
C GLU A 94 -14.14 -0.61 14.70
N LEU A 95 -13.51 -1.77 14.43
CA LEU A 95 -13.60 -2.91 15.35
C LEU A 95 -12.68 -2.73 16.55
N PRO A 96 -13.07 -3.22 17.74
CA PRO A 96 -12.20 -3.17 18.92
C PRO A 96 -10.86 -3.87 18.69
N GLY A 97 -9.80 -3.30 19.24
CA GLY A 97 -8.45 -3.87 19.11
C GLY A 97 -7.76 -3.55 17.80
N THR A 98 -8.45 -2.93 16.85
CA THR A 98 -7.90 -2.57 15.55
C THR A 98 -7.41 -1.13 15.57
N GLN A 99 -6.18 -0.90 15.10
CA GLN A 99 -5.61 0.43 14.96
C GLN A 99 -4.93 0.58 13.61
N LEU A 100 -5.08 1.73 13.01
CA LEU A 100 -4.37 2.11 11.80
C LEU A 100 -3.55 3.35 12.15
N LEU A 101 -2.24 3.17 12.33
CA LEU A 101 -1.35 4.23 12.78
C LEU A 101 -0.53 4.76 11.62
N ARG A 102 -0.56 6.07 11.43
CA ARG A 102 0.28 6.71 10.44
C ARG A 102 1.72 6.71 10.92
N THR A 103 2.64 6.31 10.04
CA THR A 103 4.07 6.25 10.33
C THR A 103 4.82 7.16 9.36
N ASP A 104 6.10 7.41 9.66
CA ASP A 104 6.97 8.17 8.78
C ASP A 104 7.32 7.35 7.53
N ILE A 105 7.48 8.07 6.43
CA ILE A 105 7.87 7.48 5.15
C ILE A 105 9.36 7.11 5.15
#